data_ff6f53a72a6b5e2282469ca2d10694fa
#
_entry.id   ff6f53a72a6b5e2282469ca2d10694fa
#
_cell.length_a   1.000
_cell.length_b   1.000
_cell.length_c   1.000
_cell.angle_alpha   90.00
_cell.angle_beta   90.00
_cell.angle_gamma   90.00
#
_symmetry.space_group_name_H-M   'P 1'
#
loop_
_entity.id
_entity.type
_entity.pdbx_description
1 polymer ?
#
loop_
_entity_poly.entity_id
_entity_poly.type
_entity_poly.pdbx_seq_one_letter_code
_entity_poly.pdbx_strand_id
1 'polypeptide(L)'
;ASDAAKRLADIGFGVVTSVQGRGTLPEDHKATLGAYNIYQPVEDFYKTCDAILVVGSRLRSNETLNYKLKLPSPHYQVDVDLDVLNRPYKPDMLVLGDSQLVMEALADKLDGRLNTDKEFIVDLQSARKKAIEYLRDGFKPYKPLVDAIQATGGADFIWVRDVTVSNSTWGNRSVLLNRPYDGVHAMGGGIGQSVQMAIGAAIAAPDRKVVCLVGDGGLQVNIGEMATAIQEGVNICVILMNSKDYEVIKNIQDNSFGGRKYFADLYTPDFEAHAESVGWSYQMFNNLSCVKSKFSSVLKSGGLKLLEVDMKAIGPYARAFGGPPVRQPKTRKKG
;
A
#
# COMPACT_ATOMS: atom_id res chain seq x y z
N ALA A 1 2.17 12.07 16.29
CA ALA A 1 0.83 11.49 16.01
C ALA A 1 0.81 9.97 16.20
N SER A 2 1.88 9.25 15.84
CA SER A 2 1.91 7.77 15.97
C SER A 2 1.80 7.29 17.41
N ASP A 3 2.49 7.92 18.34
CA ASP A 3 2.42 7.58 19.77
C ASP A 3 1.00 7.83 20.32
N ALA A 4 0.38 8.93 19.90
CA ALA A 4 -1.01 9.23 20.29
C ALA A 4 -2.00 8.19 19.71
N ALA A 5 -1.82 7.78 18.46
CA ALA A 5 -2.62 6.72 17.85
C ALA A 5 -2.41 5.37 18.56
N LYS A 6 -1.16 5.06 18.97
CA LYS A 6 -0.86 3.87 19.77
C LYS A 6 -1.54 3.91 21.13
N ARG A 7 -1.49 5.03 21.85
CA ARG A 7 -2.18 5.19 23.13
C ARG A 7 -3.69 4.96 22.99
N LEU A 8 -4.33 5.52 21.94
CA LEU A 8 -5.75 5.28 21.68
C LEU A 8 -6.01 3.79 21.39
N ALA A 9 -5.15 3.12 20.61
CA ALA A 9 -5.27 1.70 20.36
C ALA A 9 -5.13 0.85 21.63
N ASP A 10 -4.21 1.22 22.51
CA ASP A 10 -3.95 0.52 23.79
C ASP A 10 -5.13 0.62 24.77
N ILE A 11 -5.88 1.74 24.75
CA ILE A 11 -7.08 1.91 25.58
C ILE A 11 -8.36 1.35 24.94
N GLY A 12 -8.30 0.75 23.72
CA GLY A 12 -9.41 -0.01 23.16
C GLY A 12 -9.92 0.43 21.80
N PHE A 13 -9.32 1.44 21.15
CA PHE A 13 -9.70 1.79 19.77
C PHE A 13 -9.18 0.77 18.76
N GLY A 14 -10.01 0.43 17.78
CA GLY A 14 -9.54 -0.19 16.53
C GLY A 14 -9.01 0.88 15.57
N VAL A 15 -7.90 0.59 14.89
CA VAL A 15 -7.26 1.55 13.98
C VAL A 15 -7.25 1.02 12.55
N VAL A 16 -7.85 1.78 11.65
CA VAL A 16 -7.76 1.59 10.20
C VAL A 16 -7.00 2.75 9.57
N THR A 17 -6.15 2.46 8.60
CA THR A 17 -5.37 3.50 7.92
C THR A 17 -5.78 3.63 6.46
N SER A 18 -5.58 4.80 5.88
CA SER A 18 -5.48 4.93 4.43
C SER A 18 -4.19 4.25 3.92
N VAL A 19 -4.08 4.01 2.62
CA VAL A 19 -2.82 3.48 2.03
C VAL A 19 -1.62 4.39 2.34
N GLN A 20 -1.83 5.70 2.44
CA GLN A 20 -0.77 6.66 2.75
C GLN A 20 -0.53 6.84 4.25
N GLY A 21 -1.52 6.55 5.10
CA GLY A 21 -1.40 6.59 6.56
C GLY A 21 -0.86 5.31 7.19
N ARG A 22 -0.44 4.33 6.40
CA ARG A 22 0.13 3.07 6.89
C ARG A 22 1.38 3.32 7.74
N GLY A 23 1.55 2.51 8.76
CA GLY A 23 2.64 2.66 9.73
C GLY A 23 2.37 3.68 10.84
N THR A 24 1.27 4.44 10.79
CA THR A 24 0.86 5.32 11.92
C THR A 24 0.66 4.52 13.20
N LEU A 25 0.08 3.33 13.11
CA LEU A 25 0.14 2.28 14.11
C LEU A 25 0.92 1.11 13.49
N PRO A 26 1.83 0.44 14.24
CA PRO A 26 2.50 -0.77 13.74
C PRO A 26 1.48 -1.77 13.20
N GLU A 27 1.71 -2.28 11.99
CA GLU A 27 0.72 -3.15 11.35
C GLU A 27 0.69 -4.58 11.92
N ASP A 28 1.59 -4.91 12.83
CA ASP A 28 1.54 -6.13 13.68
C ASP A 28 0.78 -5.91 15.00
N HIS A 29 0.38 -4.68 15.33
CA HIS A 29 -0.40 -4.40 16.54
C HIS A 29 -1.79 -5.02 16.48
N LYS A 30 -2.26 -5.60 17.62
CA LYS A 30 -3.55 -6.31 17.70
C LYS A 30 -4.78 -5.46 17.34
N ALA A 31 -4.72 -4.15 17.58
CA ALA A 31 -5.81 -3.23 17.28
C ALA A 31 -5.77 -2.65 15.87
N THR A 32 -4.82 -3.06 15.01
CA THR A 32 -4.74 -2.55 13.65
C THR A 32 -5.56 -3.37 12.67
N LEU A 33 -6.32 -2.69 11.86
CA LEU A 33 -7.03 -3.27 10.72
C LEU A 33 -6.21 -3.12 9.42
N GLY A 34 -5.23 -2.18 9.41
CA GLY A 34 -4.45 -1.85 8.22
C GLY A 34 -5.24 -1.08 7.17
N ALA A 35 -4.76 -1.03 5.93
CA ALA A 35 -5.39 -0.29 4.83
C ALA A 35 -6.43 -1.13 4.07
N TYR A 36 -7.31 -1.83 4.79
CA TYR A 36 -8.29 -2.77 4.22
C TYR A 36 -9.73 -2.26 4.22
N ASN A 37 -9.96 -0.98 4.42
CA ASN A 37 -11.27 -0.34 4.53
C ASN A 37 -12.23 -0.58 3.36
N ILE A 38 -11.71 -0.85 2.14
CA ILE A 38 -12.53 -1.08 0.94
C ILE A 38 -13.03 -2.53 0.78
N TYR A 39 -12.65 -3.43 1.70
CA TYR A 39 -13.01 -4.84 1.62
C TYR A 39 -14.28 -5.16 2.40
N GLN A 40 -15.14 -6.01 1.83
CA GLN A 40 -16.45 -6.33 2.42
C GLN A 40 -16.37 -6.81 3.88
N PRO A 41 -15.42 -7.67 4.30
CA PRO A 41 -15.32 -8.07 5.70
C PRO A 41 -15.10 -6.90 6.67
N VAL A 42 -14.41 -5.85 6.21
CA VAL A 42 -14.17 -4.64 7.02
C VAL A 42 -15.42 -3.75 7.07
N GLU A 43 -16.12 -3.59 5.95
CA GLU A 43 -17.40 -2.88 5.95
C GLU A 43 -18.46 -3.60 6.81
N ASP A 44 -18.42 -4.93 6.86
CA ASP A 44 -19.31 -5.69 7.74
C ASP A 44 -18.95 -5.50 9.21
N PHE A 45 -17.66 -5.44 9.55
CA PHE A 45 -17.19 -5.09 10.89
C PHE A 45 -17.58 -3.66 11.28
N TYR A 46 -17.55 -2.69 10.36
CA TYR A 46 -17.98 -1.31 10.65
C TYR A 46 -19.44 -1.22 11.12
N LYS A 47 -20.31 -2.14 10.74
CA LYS A 47 -21.70 -2.17 11.19
C LYS A 47 -21.85 -2.51 12.68
N THR A 48 -20.83 -3.08 13.29
CA THR A 48 -20.81 -3.42 14.72
C THR A 48 -20.12 -2.37 15.57
N CYS A 49 -19.56 -1.32 14.95
CA CYS A 49 -18.87 -0.24 15.64
C CYS A 49 -19.87 0.87 16.07
N ASP A 50 -19.70 1.39 17.27
CA ASP A 50 -20.55 2.42 17.87
C ASP A 50 -20.33 3.81 17.26
N ALA A 51 -19.10 4.09 16.80
CA ALA A 51 -18.72 5.38 16.22
C ALA A 51 -17.45 5.23 15.37
N ILE A 52 -17.12 6.27 14.60
CA ILE A 52 -15.84 6.41 13.93
C ILE A 52 -15.22 7.78 14.22
N LEU A 53 -13.93 7.79 14.54
CA LEU A 53 -13.10 8.99 14.59
C LEU A 53 -12.19 9.01 13.36
N VAL A 54 -12.39 9.96 12.48
CA VAL A 54 -11.54 10.18 11.29
C VAL A 54 -10.52 11.27 11.62
N VAL A 55 -9.23 10.96 11.45
CA VAL A 55 -8.14 11.89 11.82
C VAL A 55 -7.29 12.18 10.59
N GLY A 56 -7.21 13.44 10.16
CA GLY A 56 -6.35 13.93 9.09
C GLY A 56 -6.60 13.25 7.73
N SER A 57 -7.83 12.80 7.47
CA SER A 57 -8.18 12.09 6.25
C SER A 57 -9.31 12.76 5.49
N ARG A 58 -9.08 12.96 4.19
CA ARG A 58 -10.11 13.49 3.26
C ARG A 58 -11.10 12.42 2.78
N LEU A 59 -11.01 11.17 3.23
CA LEU A 59 -11.87 10.07 2.84
C LEU A 59 -12.06 10.00 1.30
N ARG A 60 -10.95 9.90 0.57
CA ARG A 60 -10.94 9.98 -0.90
C ARG A 60 -11.71 8.82 -1.54
N SER A 61 -12.22 9.06 -2.76
CA SER A 61 -13.01 8.09 -3.53
C SER A 61 -12.37 6.70 -3.63
N ASN A 62 -11.07 6.64 -3.90
CA ASN A 62 -10.32 5.37 -4.04
C ASN A 62 -10.25 4.55 -2.74
N GLU A 63 -10.46 5.18 -1.61
CA GLU A 63 -10.40 4.55 -0.29
C GLU A 63 -11.78 4.33 0.33
N THR A 64 -12.82 4.76 -0.37
CA THR A 64 -14.19 4.73 0.13
C THR A 64 -15.20 4.17 -0.89
N LEU A 65 -14.75 3.28 -1.78
CA LEU A 65 -15.61 2.67 -2.82
C LEU A 65 -16.37 3.71 -3.64
N ASN A 66 -15.69 4.74 -4.09
CA ASN A 66 -16.26 5.90 -4.77
C ASN A 66 -17.37 6.58 -3.93
N TYR A 67 -17.03 6.87 -2.66
CA TYR A 67 -17.92 7.49 -1.66
C TYR A 67 -19.17 6.65 -1.31
N LYS A 68 -19.11 5.32 -1.52
CA LYS A 68 -20.19 4.39 -1.21
C LYS A 68 -19.91 3.51 0.01
N LEU A 69 -18.72 3.59 0.60
CA LEU A 69 -18.39 2.90 1.85
C LEU A 69 -19.28 3.41 2.98
N LYS A 70 -19.91 2.51 3.70
CA LYS A 70 -20.72 2.87 4.89
C LYS A 70 -19.80 2.94 6.09
N LEU A 71 -19.62 4.13 6.61
CA LEU A 71 -18.89 4.38 7.86
C LEU A 71 -19.79 4.19 9.07
N PRO A 72 -19.23 3.85 10.25
CA PRO A 72 -19.96 3.90 11.52
C PRO A 72 -20.53 5.30 11.82
N SER A 73 -21.56 5.37 12.63
CA SER A 73 -22.18 6.61 13.08
C SER A 73 -22.36 6.55 14.60
N PRO A 74 -22.10 7.67 15.30
CA PRO A 74 -21.70 8.98 14.80
C PRO A 74 -20.29 9.02 14.19
N HIS A 75 -20.10 9.94 13.22
CA HIS A 75 -18.84 10.23 12.56
C HIS A 75 -18.22 11.50 13.15
N TYR A 76 -17.15 11.35 13.90
CA TYR A 76 -16.32 12.45 14.41
C TYR A 76 -15.13 12.65 13.49
N GLN A 77 -14.72 13.89 13.23
CA GLN A 77 -13.53 14.18 12.41
C GLN A 77 -12.62 15.19 13.07
N VAL A 78 -11.33 14.96 12.99
CA VAL A 78 -10.26 15.87 13.37
C VAL A 78 -9.51 16.27 12.11
N ASP A 79 -9.45 17.55 11.82
CA ASP A 79 -8.69 18.07 10.68
C ASP A 79 -8.23 19.50 10.96
N VAL A 80 -7.20 19.96 10.27
CA VAL A 80 -6.74 21.36 10.27
C VAL A 80 -7.41 22.18 9.18
N ASP A 81 -8.10 21.53 8.26
CA ASP A 81 -8.70 22.12 7.07
C ASP A 81 -10.23 22.05 7.16
N LEU A 82 -10.88 23.23 7.22
CA LEU A 82 -12.34 23.32 7.21
C LEU A 82 -13.00 22.80 5.93
N ASP A 83 -12.24 22.68 4.82
CA ASP A 83 -12.77 22.19 3.55
C ASP A 83 -13.25 20.73 3.61
N VAL A 84 -12.93 20.02 4.69
CA VAL A 84 -13.50 18.68 4.94
C VAL A 84 -15.02 18.70 5.03
N LEU A 85 -15.63 19.83 5.45
CA LEU A 85 -17.09 20.03 5.45
C LEU A 85 -17.71 20.08 4.04
N ASN A 86 -16.91 20.32 3.02
CA ASN A 86 -17.32 20.32 1.62
C ASN A 86 -17.17 18.95 0.94
N ARG A 87 -16.64 17.94 1.67
CA ARG A 87 -16.44 16.58 1.15
C ARG A 87 -17.75 15.75 1.21
N PRO A 88 -17.82 14.64 0.46
CA PRO A 88 -19.03 13.79 0.43
C PRO A 88 -19.43 13.20 1.78
N TYR A 89 -18.45 12.86 2.64
CA TYR A 89 -18.75 12.44 4.01
C TYR A 89 -18.82 13.66 4.92
N LYS A 90 -19.96 13.84 5.54
CA LYS A 90 -20.19 14.93 6.50
C LYS A 90 -20.00 14.39 7.91
N PRO A 91 -19.10 14.95 8.72
CA PRO A 91 -18.99 14.55 10.12
C PRO A 91 -20.17 15.09 10.94
N ASP A 92 -20.59 14.30 11.93
CA ASP A 92 -21.56 14.78 12.95
C ASP A 92 -20.92 15.84 13.86
N MET A 93 -19.59 15.75 14.05
CA MET A 93 -18.79 16.77 14.76
C MET A 93 -17.41 16.89 14.14
N LEU A 94 -16.98 18.11 13.85
CA LEU A 94 -15.63 18.46 13.44
C LEU A 94 -14.88 19.12 14.59
N VAL A 95 -13.72 18.59 14.92
CA VAL A 95 -12.73 19.23 15.80
C VAL A 95 -11.63 19.83 14.92
N LEU A 96 -11.63 21.14 14.77
CA LEU A 96 -10.59 21.86 14.02
C LEU A 96 -9.34 21.95 14.89
N GLY A 97 -8.28 21.26 14.50
CA GLY A 97 -7.04 21.23 15.27
C GLY A 97 -5.99 20.26 14.73
N ASP A 98 -4.82 20.35 15.32
CA ASP A 98 -3.72 19.43 15.02
C ASP A 98 -4.06 18.01 15.48
N SER A 99 -3.85 17.06 14.59
CA SER A 99 -4.19 15.65 14.80
C SER A 99 -3.48 15.04 16.00
N GLN A 100 -2.22 15.39 16.24
CA GLN A 100 -1.45 14.85 17.36
C GLN A 100 -1.99 15.38 18.68
N LEU A 101 -2.14 16.69 18.80
CA LEU A 101 -2.61 17.34 20.03
C LEU A 101 -4.02 16.88 20.42
N VAL A 102 -4.91 16.75 19.44
CA VAL A 102 -6.28 16.27 19.68
C VAL A 102 -6.29 14.82 20.12
N MET A 103 -5.52 13.94 19.45
CA MET A 103 -5.45 12.52 19.84
C MET A 103 -4.80 12.33 21.22
N GLU A 104 -3.78 13.11 21.57
CA GLU A 104 -3.15 13.07 22.89
C GLU A 104 -4.17 13.47 23.97
N ALA A 105 -4.85 14.62 23.79
CA ALA A 105 -5.87 15.08 24.72
C ALA A 105 -7.05 14.10 24.85
N LEU A 106 -7.42 13.44 23.75
CA LEU A 106 -8.47 12.42 23.75
C LEU A 106 -8.03 11.18 24.53
N ALA A 107 -6.80 10.69 24.30
CA ALA A 107 -6.25 9.56 25.03
C ALA A 107 -6.20 9.85 26.54
N ASP A 108 -5.74 11.04 26.96
CA ASP A 108 -5.71 11.45 28.38
C ASP A 108 -7.11 11.47 29.02
N LYS A 109 -8.11 11.93 28.28
CA LYS A 109 -9.48 12.02 28.78
C LYS A 109 -10.22 10.68 28.84
N LEU A 110 -9.89 9.74 27.99
CA LEU A 110 -10.58 8.46 27.85
C LEU A 110 -9.89 7.31 28.59
N ASP A 111 -8.66 7.51 29.05
CA ASP A 111 -7.93 6.49 29.79
C ASP A 111 -8.72 6.05 31.04
N GLY A 112 -8.92 4.74 31.19
CA GLY A 112 -9.71 4.13 32.25
C GLY A 112 -11.23 4.41 32.21
N ARG A 113 -11.73 5.08 31.15
CA ARG A 113 -13.17 5.42 31.01
C ARG A 113 -13.88 4.67 29.90
N LEU A 114 -13.13 3.98 29.02
CA LEU A 114 -13.71 3.19 27.95
C LEU A 114 -14.15 1.83 28.48
N ASN A 115 -15.36 1.43 28.11
CA ASN A 115 -15.86 0.07 28.31
C ASN A 115 -15.94 -0.62 26.95
N THR A 116 -14.80 -1.09 26.46
CA THR A 116 -14.70 -1.78 25.18
C THR A 116 -15.23 -3.20 25.30
N ASP A 117 -16.06 -3.63 24.36
CA ASP A 117 -16.49 -5.02 24.25
C ASP A 117 -15.28 -5.93 24.10
N LYS A 118 -15.25 -7.04 24.84
CA LYS A 118 -14.15 -8.01 24.83
C LYS A 118 -13.97 -8.65 23.46
N GLU A 119 -15.05 -8.81 22.70
CA GLU A 119 -15.03 -9.40 21.35
C GLU A 119 -14.59 -8.41 20.27
N PHE A 120 -14.59 -7.09 20.55
CA PHE A 120 -14.30 -6.06 19.55
C PHE A 120 -12.96 -6.28 18.82
N ILE A 121 -11.88 -6.54 19.56
CA ILE A 121 -10.54 -6.79 18.97
C ILE A 121 -10.49 -8.13 18.24
N VAL A 122 -11.23 -9.13 18.72
CA VAL A 122 -11.33 -10.46 18.07
C VAL A 122 -12.03 -10.30 16.71
N ASP A 123 -13.14 -9.58 16.67
CA ASP A 123 -13.89 -9.33 15.45
C ASP A 123 -13.10 -8.47 14.45
N LEU A 124 -12.37 -7.45 14.94
CA LEU A 124 -11.45 -6.65 14.13
C LEU A 124 -10.39 -7.53 13.46
N GLN A 125 -9.74 -8.42 14.23
CA GLN A 125 -8.73 -9.32 13.70
C GLN A 125 -9.32 -10.35 12.72
N SER A 126 -10.53 -10.83 12.98
CA SER A 126 -11.27 -11.71 12.07
C SER A 126 -11.57 -11.01 10.73
N ALA A 127 -12.05 -9.76 10.78
CA ALA A 127 -12.31 -8.96 9.58
C ALA A 127 -11.03 -8.69 8.78
N ARG A 128 -9.95 -8.32 9.47
CA ARG A 128 -8.63 -8.15 8.87
C ARG A 128 -8.12 -9.40 8.19
N LYS A 129 -8.16 -10.55 8.86
CA LYS A 129 -7.74 -11.84 8.32
C LYS A 129 -8.48 -12.18 7.02
N LYS A 130 -9.80 -12.07 7.03
CA LYS A 130 -10.64 -12.31 5.83
C LYS A 130 -10.30 -11.36 4.68
N ALA A 131 -10.03 -10.08 4.98
CA ALA A 131 -9.63 -9.10 3.96
C ALA A 131 -8.24 -9.42 3.36
N ILE A 132 -7.28 -9.84 4.19
CA ILE A 132 -5.95 -10.29 3.75
C ILE A 132 -6.06 -11.55 2.87
N GLU A 133 -6.83 -12.54 3.28
CA GLU A 133 -7.06 -13.78 2.52
C GLU A 133 -7.65 -13.47 1.13
N TYR A 134 -8.69 -12.62 1.09
CA TYR A 134 -9.28 -12.18 -0.16
C TYR A 134 -8.26 -11.48 -1.05
N LEU A 135 -7.46 -10.55 -0.51
CA LEU A 135 -6.41 -9.86 -1.28
C LEU A 135 -5.38 -10.86 -1.82
N ARG A 136 -4.88 -11.77 -0.96
CA ARG A 136 -3.87 -12.76 -1.32
C ARG A 136 -4.32 -13.71 -2.42
N ASP A 137 -5.59 -14.06 -2.46
CA ASP A 137 -6.15 -14.86 -3.56
C ASP A 137 -6.16 -14.11 -4.89
N GLY A 138 -6.23 -12.78 -4.87
CA GLY A 138 -6.20 -11.94 -6.05
C GLY A 138 -4.85 -11.86 -6.73
N PHE A 139 -3.75 -11.94 -5.98
CA PHE A 139 -2.43 -11.76 -6.56
C PHE A 139 -1.64 -13.06 -6.83
N LYS A 140 -2.31 -14.20 -6.92
CA LYS A 140 -1.70 -15.41 -7.49
C LYS A 140 -1.25 -15.11 -8.95
N PRO A 141 -0.10 -15.60 -9.42
CA PRO A 141 0.87 -16.51 -8.80
C PRO A 141 1.97 -15.82 -7.98
N TYR A 142 1.88 -14.51 -7.70
CA TYR A 142 2.96 -13.70 -7.08
C TYR A 142 3.07 -13.82 -5.56
N LYS A 143 2.28 -14.69 -4.90
CA LYS A 143 2.37 -14.95 -3.45
C LYS A 143 3.80 -15.22 -2.97
N PRO A 144 4.59 -16.09 -3.64
CA PRO A 144 5.95 -16.38 -3.19
C PRO A 144 6.86 -15.14 -3.18
N LEU A 145 6.70 -14.22 -4.13
CA LEU A 145 7.45 -12.96 -4.18
C LEU A 145 7.11 -12.07 -2.99
N VAL A 146 5.81 -11.87 -2.72
CA VAL A 146 5.35 -11.04 -1.60
C VAL A 146 5.81 -11.63 -0.26
N ASP A 147 5.73 -12.95 -0.11
CA ASP A 147 6.20 -13.64 1.09
C ASP A 147 7.72 -13.54 1.26
N ALA A 148 8.49 -13.56 0.17
CA ALA A 148 9.93 -13.37 0.19
C ALA A 148 10.32 -11.95 0.61
N ILE A 149 9.62 -10.93 0.09
CA ILE A 149 9.81 -9.52 0.46
C ILE A 149 9.56 -9.36 1.96
N GLN A 150 8.43 -9.84 2.46
CA GLN A 150 8.06 -9.72 3.87
C GLN A 150 9.04 -10.45 4.80
N ALA A 151 9.43 -11.68 4.45
CA ALA A 151 10.33 -12.48 5.26
C ALA A 151 11.76 -11.93 5.32
N THR A 152 12.22 -11.27 4.26
CA THR A 152 13.61 -10.80 4.13
C THR A 152 13.77 -9.35 4.57
N GLY A 153 12.78 -8.51 4.33
CA GLY A 153 12.74 -7.12 4.78
C GLY A 153 12.65 -7.04 6.30
N GLY A 154 11.92 -7.95 6.91
CA GLY A 154 11.65 -7.91 8.35
C GLY A 154 10.90 -6.64 8.74
N ALA A 155 11.15 -6.17 9.97
CA ALA A 155 10.56 -4.94 10.50
C ALA A 155 11.39 -3.67 10.17
N ASP A 156 12.49 -3.80 9.45
CA ASP A 156 13.50 -2.73 9.37
C ASP A 156 13.94 -2.34 7.95
N PHE A 157 13.02 -2.39 6.99
CA PHE A 157 13.29 -1.85 5.66
C PHE A 157 12.31 -0.72 5.29
N ILE A 158 12.71 0.09 4.32
CA ILE A 158 11.85 1.12 3.74
C ILE A 158 11.26 0.56 2.46
N TRP A 159 9.92 0.56 2.39
CA TRP A 159 9.16 0.09 1.25
C TRP A 159 8.75 1.27 0.35
N VAL A 160 9.46 1.44 -0.75
CA VAL A 160 9.19 2.49 -1.75
C VAL A 160 8.34 1.91 -2.89
N ARG A 161 7.34 2.64 -3.37
CA ARG A 161 6.38 2.12 -4.35
C ARG A 161 6.05 3.14 -5.42
N ASP A 162 6.14 2.73 -6.67
CA ASP A 162 5.58 3.46 -7.80
C ASP A 162 4.10 3.13 -8.03
N VAL A 163 3.48 3.88 -8.92
CA VAL A 163 2.16 3.53 -9.47
C VAL A 163 2.33 2.44 -10.53
N THR A 164 1.92 1.22 -10.21
CA THR A 164 1.97 0.06 -11.09
C THR A 164 0.81 -0.88 -10.76
N VAL A 165 0.47 -1.79 -11.67
CA VAL A 165 -0.55 -2.82 -11.41
C VAL A 165 -0.22 -3.65 -10.19
N SER A 166 1.05 -3.99 -9.99
CA SER A 166 1.55 -4.75 -8.85
C SER A 166 1.35 -3.98 -7.53
N ASN A 167 1.65 -2.68 -7.51
CA ASN A 167 1.40 -1.84 -6.35
C ASN A 167 -0.10 -1.75 -6.03
N SER A 168 -0.93 -1.53 -7.04
CA SER A 168 -2.38 -1.42 -6.87
C SER A 168 -3.02 -2.76 -6.47
N THR A 169 -2.46 -3.88 -6.93
CA THR A 169 -2.96 -5.23 -6.63
C THR A 169 -2.51 -5.70 -5.25
N TRP A 170 -1.21 -5.55 -4.86
CA TRP A 170 -0.69 -6.05 -3.59
C TRP A 170 0.26 -5.11 -2.85
N GLY A 171 1.09 -4.32 -3.56
CA GLY A 171 2.17 -3.53 -2.94
C GLY A 171 1.66 -2.48 -1.94
N ASN A 172 0.47 -1.94 -2.17
CA ASN A 172 -0.17 -0.97 -1.28
C ASN A 172 -0.59 -1.54 0.08
N ARG A 173 -0.69 -2.88 0.25
CA ARG A 173 -1.34 -3.46 1.43
C ARG A 173 -0.64 -4.68 2.02
N SER A 174 0.10 -5.47 1.21
CA SER A 174 0.56 -6.80 1.62
C SER A 174 1.90 -6.82 2.37
N VAL A 175 2.72 -5.78 2.22
CA VAL A 175 4.00 -5.65 2.93
C VAL A 175 3.74 -4.85 4.20
N LEU A 176 4.03 -5.43 5.38
CA LEU A 176 3.76 -4.80 6.68
C LEU A 176 4.68 -3.60 6.91
N LEU A 177 4.13 -2.53 7.46
CA LEU A 177 4.85 -1.31 7.84
C LEU A 177 4.66 -1.07 9.34
N ASN A 178 5.75 -0.82 10.05
CA ASN A 178 5.73 -0.68 11.51
C ASN A 178 5.95 0.76 11.99
N ARG A 179 6.41 1.64 11.09
CA ARG A 179 6.65 3.07 11.37
C ARG A 179 6.10 3.93 10.23
N PRO A 180 5.73 5.18 10.47
CA PRO A 180 5.19 6.09 9.45
C PRO A 180 6.09 6.26 8.22
N TYR A 181 7.39 6.27 8.41
CA TYR A 181 8.39 6.46 7.35
C TYR A 181 8.90 5.17 6.73
N ASP A 182 8.32 4.02 7.08
CA ASP A 182 8.64 2.73 6.44
C ASP A 182 7.99 2.61 5.06
N GLY A 183 6.99 3.43 4.77
CA GLY A 183 6.29 3.44 3.50
C GLY A 183 6.42 4.74 2.73
N VAL A 184 7.07 4.70 1.57
CA VAL A 184 7.17 5.83 0.63
C VAL A 184 6.36 5.50 -0.62
N HIS A 185 5.53 6.44 -1.07
CA HIS A 185 4.62 6.20 -2.18
C HIS A 185 4.56 7.40 -3.12
N ALA A 186 4.52 7.10 -4.43
CA ALA A 186 4.37 8.09 -5.49
C ALA A 186 3.17 9.03 -5.24
N MET A 187 3.41 10.32 -5.39
CA MET A 187 2.42 11.38 -5.16
C MET A 187 1.61 11.66 -6.43
N GLY A 188 0.34 12.07 -6.26
CA GLY A 188 -0.50 12.52 -7.36
C GLY A 188 -0.92 11.45 -8.38
N GLY A 189 -0.54 10.19 -8.21
CA GLY A 189 -0.86 9.11 -9.14
C GLY A 189 0.02 9.06 -10.39
N GLY A 190 1.12 9.82 -10.43
CA GLY A 190 2.12 9.77 -11.50
C GLY A 190 3.06 8.59 -11.37
N ILE A 191 3.45 7.98 -12.51
CA ILE A 191 4.50 6.95 -12.60
C ILE A 191 5.88 7.60 -12.67
N GLY A 192 6.94 6.81 -12.41
CA GLY A 192 8.32 7.24 -12.58
C GLY A 192 8.92 7.98 -11.39
N GLN A 193 8.33 7.93 -10.21
CA GLN A 193 8.82 8.63 -9.02
C GLN A 193 9.64 7.74 -8.08
N SER A 194 9.60 6.42 -8.26
CA SER A 194 10.05 5.49 -7.23
C SER A 194 11.56 5.44 -7.03
N VAL A 195 12.35 5.46 -8.11
CA VAL A 195 13.83 5.36 -7.99
C VAL A 195 14.38 6.57 -7.26
N GLN A 196 13.94 7.77 -7.61
CA GLN A 196 14.35 9.02 -6.94
C GLN A 196 13.94 9.04 -5.47
N MET A 197 12.71 8.59 -5.18
CA MET A 197 12.25 8.46 -3.78
C MET A 197 13.06 7.41 -3.02
N ALA A 198 13.48 6.32 -3.67
CA ALA A 198 14.32 5.30 -3.04
C ALA A 198 15.73 5.83 -2.76
N ILE A 199 16.30 6.62 -3.67
CA ILE A 199 17.58 7.32 -3.45
C ILE A 199 17.47 8.26 -2.24
N GLY A 200 16.44 9.12 -2.21
CA GLY A 200 16.21 10.02 -1.07
C GLY A 200 15.99 9.27 0.25
N ALA A 201 15.26 8.17 0.23
CA ALA A 201 15.05 7.33 1.40
C ALA A 201 16.36 6.67 1.90
N ALA A 202 17.21 6.22 0.98
CA ALA A 202 18.50 5.62 1.32
C ALA A 202 19.49 6.65 1.88
N ILE A 203 19.49 7.87 1.35
CA ILE A 203 20.31 8.97 1.89
C ILE A 203 19.82 9.36 3.30
N ALA A 204 18.51 9.45 3.50
CA ALA A 204 17.93 9.84 4.78
C ALA A 204 18.06 8.75 5.88
N ALA A 205 18.24 7.50 5.48
CA ALA A 205 18.37 6.37 6.41
C ALA A 205 19.43 5.36 5.93
N PRO A 206 20.72 5.72 5.98
CA PRO A 206 21.80 4.95 5.36
C PRO A 206 21.98 3.55 5.98
N ASP A 207 21.59 3.36 7.23
CA ASP A 207 21.69 2.06 7.94
C ASP A 207 20.50 1.13 7.65
N ARG A 208 19.50 1.59 6.88
CA ARG A 208 18.30 0.82 6.59
C ARG A 208 18.30 0.31 5.15
N LYS A 209 17.70 -0.86 4.95
CA LYS A 209 17.50 -1.40 3.61
C LYS A 209 16.35 -0.67 2.92
N VAL A 210 16.55 -0.30 1.65
CA VAL A 210 15.51 0.28 0.82
C VAL A 210 15.14 -0.72 -0.27
N VAL A 211 13.86 -1.09 -0.33
CA VAL A 211 13.29 -1.96 -1.36
C VAL A 211 12.26 -1.15 -2.13
N CYS A 212 12.44 -1.07 -3.44
CA CYS A 212 11.63 -0.25 -4.33
C CYS A 212 10.84 -1.12 -5.31
N LEU A 213 9.53 -0.95 -5.38
CA LEU A 213 8.65 -1.58 -6.36
C LEU A 213 8.34 -0.61 -7.50
N VAL A 214 8.64 -1.02 -8.73
CA VAL A 214 8.38 -0.21 -9.92
C VAL A 214 7.86 -1.08 -11.07
N GLY A 215 7.08 -0.51 -11.96
CA GLY A 215 6.73 -1.12 -13.25
C GLY A 215 7.72 -0.70 -14.34
N ASP A 216 7.73 -1.44 -15.44
CA ASP A 216 8.56 -1.16 -16.62
C ASP A 216 8.36 0.25 -17.18
N GLY A 217 7.12 0.69 -17.35
CA GLY A 217 6.80 2.05 -17.77
C GLY A 217 7.26 3.11 -16.76
N GLY A 218 7.11 2.84 -15.45
CA GLY A 218 7.58 3.75 -14.41
C GLY A 218 9.09 3.90 -14.39
N LEU A 219 9.83 2.79 -14.49
CA LEU A 219 11.29 2.82 -14.53
C LEU A 219 11.81 3.61 -15.75
N GLN A 220 11.20 3.41 -16.92
CA GLN A 220 11.63 4.10 -18.14
C GLN A 220 11.45 5.62 -18.10
N VAL A 221 10.45 6.12 -17.38
CA VAL A 221 10.23 7.60 -17.29
C VAL A 221 11.46 8.30 -16.74
N ASN A 222 12.15 7.71 -15.79
CA ASN A 222 13.31 8.32 -15.13
C ASN A 222 14.47 7.31 -14.96
N ILE A 223 14.72 6.48 -15.96
CA ILE A 223 15.75 5.44 -15.92
C ILE A 223 17.17 6.00 -15.67
N GLY A 224 17.42 7.23 -16.09
CA GLY A 224 18.69 7.94 -15.85
C GLY A 224 19.06 8.11 -14.36
N GLU A 225 18.07 8.07 -13.46
CA GLU A 225 18.31 8.15 -12.01
C GLU A 225 19.05 6.93 -11.44
N MET A 226 19.16 5.86 -12.21
CA MET A 226 20.04 4.74 -11.83
C MET A 226 21.51 5.16 -11.72
N ALA A 227 21.95 6.13 -12.56
CA ALA A 227 23.28 6.72 -12.45
C ALA A 227 23.41 7.61 -11.20
N THR A 228 22.38 8.36 -10.84
CA THR A 228 22.33 9.14 -9.59
C THR A 228 22.53 8.27 -8.37
N ALA A 229 21.91 7.07 -8.34
CA ALA A 229 22.10 6.13 -7.23
C ALA A 229 23.56 5.65 -7.09
N ILE A 230 24.30 5.48 -8.18
CA ILE A 230 25.73 5.18 -8.17
C ILE A 230 26.51 6.36 -7.59
N GLN A 231 26.24 7.57 -8.07
CA GLN A 231 26.92 8.79 -7.64
C GLN A 231 26.76 9.03 -6.13
N GLU A 232 25.57 8.78 -5.59
CA GLU A 232 25.25 8.94 -4.18
C GLU A 232 25.71 7.75 -3.31
N GLY A 233 26.21 6.66 -3.90
CA GLY A 233 26.75 5.50 -3.20
C GLY A 233 25.71 4.79 -2.32
N VAL A 234 24.44 4.81 -2.69
CA VAL A 234 23.33 4.29 -1.88
C VAL A 234 23.11 2.79 -2.06
N ASN A 235 22.40 2.18 -1.10
CA ASN A 235 22.00 0.77 -1.09
C ASN A 235 20.52 0.65 -1.40
N ILE A 236 20.17 0.17 -2.60
CA ILE A 236 18.77 0.04 -3.04
C ILE A 236 18.58 -1.29 -3.78
N CYS A 237 17.49 -1.98 -3.46
CA CYS A 237 17.00 -3.13 -4.24
C CYS A 237 15.73 -2.72 -4.98
N VAL A 238 15.78 -2.61 -6.30
CA VAL A 238 14.64 -2.32 -7.16
C VAL A 238 14.03 -3.63 -7.66
N ILE A 239 12.74 -3.82 -7.41
CA ILE A 239 11.93 -4.90 -7.95
C ILE A 239 11.15 -4.33 -9.14
N LEU A 240 11.61 -4.66 -10.34
CA LEU A 240 11.01 -4.26 -11.59
C LEU A 240 9.96 -5.28 -12.03
N MET A 241 8.70 -4.90 -12.02
CA MET A 241 7.60 -5.72 -12.53
C MET A 241 7.43 -5.44 -14.03
N ASN A 242 8.00 -6.31 -14.86
CA ASN A 242 8.01 -6.12 -16.32
C ASN A 242 6.86 -6.87 -16.99
N SER A 243 5.81 -6.14 -17.37
CA SER A 243 4.66 -6.64 -18.12
C SER A 243 4.73 -6.31 -19.63
N LYS A 244 5.69 -5.48 -20.04
CA LYS A 244 5.84 -4.94 -21.40
C LYS A 244 4.58 -4.19 -21.88
N ASP A 245 3.86 -3.59 -20.94
CA ASP A 245 2.70 -2.77 -21.25
C ASP A 245 2.25 -1.90 -20.04
N TYR A 246 1.39 -0.93 -20.32
CA TYR A 246 0.67 -0.17 -19.29
C TYR A 246 -0.55 -0.97 -18.80
N GLU A 247 -0.30 -2.07 -18.06
CA GLU A 247 -1.31 -3.06 -17.68
C GLU A 247 -2.48 -2.44 -16.90
N VAL A 248 -2.25 -1.45 -16.04
CA VAL A 248 -3.33 -0.72 -15.35
C VAL A 248 -4.28 -0.07 -16.35
N ILE A 249 -3.72 0.55 -17.39
CA ILE A 249 -4.50 1.22 -18.43
C ILE A 249 -5.30 0.21 -19.24
N LYS A 250 -4.67 -0.92 -19.64
CA LYS A 250 -5.36 -2.00 -20.34
C LYS A 250 -6.54 -2.55 -19.54
N ASN A 251 -6.33 -2.79 -18.25
CA ASN A 251 -7.37 -3.30 -17.36
C ASN A 251 -8.54 -2.31 -17.19
N ILE A 252 -8.25 -1.01 -17.10
CA ILE A 252 -9.27 0.04 -17.06
C ILE A 252 -10.02 0.11 -18.38
N GLN A 253 -9.33 0.01 -19.52
CA GLN A 253 -9.93 0.02 -20.84
C GLN A 253 -10.84 -1.19 -21.04
N ASP A 254 -10.42 -2.38 -20.58
CA ASP A 254 -11.25 -3.59 -20.59
C ASP A 254 -12.52 -3.40 -19.75
N ASN A 255 -12.40 -2.89 -18.52
CA ASN A 255 -13.52 -2.81 -17.58
C ASN A 255 -14.48 -1.67 -17.86
N SER A 256 -13.99 -0.53 -18.39
CA SER A 256 -14.77 0.71 -18.46
C SER A 256 -15.05 1.19 -19.88
N PHE A 257 -14.31 0.68 -20.87
CA PHE A 257 -14.39 1.16 -22.24
C PHE A 257 -14.65 0.05 -23.27
N GLY A 258 -15.25 -1.07 -22.85
CA GLY A 258 -15.67 -2.18 -23.73
C GLY A 258 -14.50 -2.88 -24.40
N GLY A 259 -13.33 -2.96 -23.74
CA GLY A 259 -12.15 -3.66 -24.25
C GLY A 259 -11.38 -2.93 -25.35
N ARG A 260 -11.73 -1.69 -25.66
CA ARG A 260 -11.01 -0.87 -26.65
C ARG A 260 -9.68 -0.41 -26.06
N LYS A 261 -8.57 -0.98 -26.55
CA LYS A 261 -7.21 -0.73 -26.06
C LYS A 261 -6.47 0.22 -27.01
N TYR A 262 -5.99 1.35 -26.47
CA TYR A 262 -5.22 2.33 -27.20
C TYR A 262 -4.03 2.82 -26.37
N PHE A 263 -2.87 2.97 -26.99
CA PHE A 263 -1.66 3.56 -26.40
C PHE A 263 -1.22 2.88 -25.09
N ALA A 264 -1.47 1.59 -24.94
CA ALA A 264 -1.16 0.86 -23.72
C ALA A 264 -0.09 -0.23 -23.90
N ASP A 265 0.37 -0.46 -25.11
CA ASP A 265 1.55 -1.28 -25.40
C ASP A 265 2.82 -0.48 -25.12
N LEU A 266 3.83 -1.13 -24.55
CA LEU A 266 5.08 -0.50 -24.17
C LEU A 266 6.26 -1.28 -24.75
N TYR A 267 7.15 -0.58 -25.46
CA TYR A 267 8.48 -1.10 -25.74
C TYR A 267 9.33 -1.02 -24.47
N THR A 268 9.98 -2.12 -24.09
CA THR A 268 10.93 -2.15 -22.98
C THR A 268 12.34 -2.41 -23.51
N PRO A 269 13.35 -1.67 -23.03
CA PRO A 269 14.74 -1.94 -23.35
C PRO A 269 15.20 -3.26 -22.75
N ASP A 270 16.40 -3.69 -23.13
CA ASP A 270 17.12 -4.72 -22.39
C ASP A 270 17.58 -4.14 -21.03
N PHE A 271 16.86 -4.48 -19.97
CA PHE A 271 17.15 -3.97 -18.62
C PHE A 271 18.41 -4.57 -18.01
N GLU A 272 18.84 -5.78 -18.44
CA GLU A 272 20.11 -6.37 -18.03
C GLU A 272 21.28 -5.54 -18.56
N ALA A 273 21.33 -5.36 -19.87
CA ALA A 273 22.37 -4.55 -20.52
C ALA A 273 22.39 -3.11 -19.97
N HIS A 274 21.21 -2.51 -19.71
CA HIS A 274 21.13 -1.18 -19.13
C HIS A 274 21.69 -1.15 -17.69
N ALA A 275 21.28 -2.07 -16.84
CA ALA A 275 21.74 -2.15 -15.44
C ALA A 275 23.27 -2.31 -15.37
N GLU A 276 23.83 -3.22 -16.18
CA GLU A 276 25.26 -3.46 -16.26
C GLU A 276 26.02 -2.20 -16.73
N SER A 277 25.48 -1.49 -17.73
CA SER A 277 26.12 -0.30 -18.29
C SER A 277 26.26 0.84 -17.28
N VAL A 278 25.38 0.90 -16.28
CA VAL A 278 25.40 1.90 -15.20
C VAL A 278 25.92 1.34 -13.87
N GLY A 279 26.47 0.10 -13.85
CA GLY A 279 27.12 -0.50 -12.70
C GLY A 279 26.16 -1.11 -11.64
N TRP A 280 24.92 -1.40 -12.00
CA TRP A 280 23.99 -2.14 -11.13
C TRP A 280 24.12 -3.64 -11.35
N SER A 281 23.95 -4.42 -10.29
CA SER A 281 23.78 -5.87 -10.41
C SER A 281 22.38 -6.19 -10.86
N TYR A 282 22.26 -7.14 -11.79
CA TYR A 282 20.98 -7.55 -12.35
C TYR A 282 20.64 -9.01 -12.05
N GLN A 283 19.36 -9.32 -11.89
CA GLN A 283 18.83 -10.67 -11.82
C GLN A 283 17.40 -10.72 -12.33
N MET A 284 17.12 -11.71 -13.22
CA MET A 284 15.76 -11.98 -13.70
C MET A 284 15.08 -13.12 -12.95
N PHE A 285 13.78 -12.98 -12.73
CA PHE A 285 12.87 -14.02 -12.27
C PHE A 285 11.81 -14.30 -13.35
N ASN A 286 11.95 -15.39 -14.07
CA ASN A 286 10.95 -15.92 -15.00
C ASN A 286 10.03 -16.97 -14.35
N ASN A 287 10.34 -17.39 -13.14
CA ASN A 287 9.50 -18.16 -12.23
C ASN A 287 9.81 -17.80 -10.78
N LEU A 288 8.91 -18.12 -9.86
CA LEU A 288 9.03 -17.73 -8.45
C LEU A 288 9.33 -18.89 -7.49
N SER A 289 9.71 -20.06 -8.00
CA SER A 289 9.98 -21.26 -7.18
C SER A 289 11.13 -21.05 -6.17
N CYS A 290 12.19 -20.35 -6.57
CA CYS A 290 13.37 -20.09 -5.74
C CYS A 290 13.47 -18.63 -5.27
N VAL A 291 12.40 -17.84 -5.39
CA VAL A 291 12.46 -16.39 -5.13
C VAL A 291 12.89 -16.08 -3.69
N LYS A 292 12.45 -16.86 -2.71
CA LYS A 292 12.76 -16.61 -1.28
C LYS A 292 14.26 -16.67 -0.98
N SER A 293 14.94 -17.72 -1.44
CA SER A 293 16.40 -17.87 -1.20
C SER A 293 17.19 -16.84 -1.99
N LYS A 294 16.85 -16.62 -3.26
CA LYS A 294 17.53 -15.65 -4.12
C LYS A 294 17.34 -14.21 -3.60
N PHE A 295 16.12 -13.83 -3.26
CA PHE A 295 15.82 -12.50 -2.73
C PHE A 295 16.57 -12.22 -1.41
N SER A 296 16.59 -13.21 -0.50
CA SER A 296 17.36 -13.12 0.75
C SER A 296 18.85 -12.93 0.50
N SER A 297 19.43 -13.66 -0.45
CA SER A 297 20.85 -13.51 -0.83
C SER A 297 21.15 -12.11 -1.37
N VAL A 298 20.31 -11.63 -2.28
CA VAL A 298 20.44 -10.30 -2.90
C VAL A 298 20.40 -9.19 -1.85
N LEU A 299 19.44 -9.21 -0.94
CA LEU A 299 19.35 -8.17 0.11
C LEU A 299 20.49 -8.23 1.13
N LYS A 300 21.11 -9.39 1.34
CA LYS A 300 22.27 -9.52 2.22
C LYS A 300 23.56 -8.97 1.59
N SER A 301 23.71 -9.07 0.28
CA SER A 301 24.94 -8.66 -0.40
C SER A 301 25.11 -7.14 -0.51
N GLY A 302 24.06 -6.36 -0.23
CA GLY A 302 24.11 -4.89 -0.36
C GLY A 302 24.35 -4.39 -1.78
N GLY A 303 24.53 -3.07 -1.92
CA GLY A 303 24.76 -2.39 -3.20
C GLY A 303 23.46 -2.17 -4.00
N LEU A 304 23.62 -1.76 -5.26
CA LEU A 304 22.53 -1.45 -6.16
C LEU A 304 22.09 -2.69 -6.93
N LYS A 305 20.84 -3.06 -6.82
CA LYS A 305 20.27 -4.28 -7.40
C LYS A 305 19.00 -3.98 -8.21
N LEU A 306 18.96 -4.48 -9.43
CA LEU A 306 17.75 -4.53 -10.25
C LEU A 306 17.27 -5.98 -10.36
N LEU A 307 16.14 -6.27 -9.76
CA LEU A 307 15.49 -7.58 -9.81
C LEU A 307 14.30 -7.49 -10.76
N GLU A 308 14.45 -7.98 -11.95
CA GLU A 308 13.38 -8.03 -12.95
C GLU A 308 12.49 -9.25 -12.72
N VAL A 309 11.19 -9.04 -12.67
CA VAL A 309 10.16 -10.07 -12.62
C VAL A 309 9.47 -10.10 -13.97
N ASP A 310 9.72 -11.13 -14.77
CA ASP A 310 9.07 -11.32 -16.08
C ASP A 310 7.63 -11.77 -15.89
N MET A 311 6.72 -10.79 -15.93
CA MET A 311 5.30 -11.04 -15.72
C MET A 311 4.66 -11.82 -16.88
N LYS A 312 5.26 -11.81 -18.08
CA LYS A 312 4.77 -12.62 -19.20
C LYS A 312 5.07 -14.11 -18.98
N ALA A 313 6.25 -14.43 -18.46
CA ALA A 313 6.63 -15.82 -18.16
C ALA A 313 5.88 -16.38 -16.94
N ILE A 314 5.65 -15.57 -15.90
CA ILE A 314 4.99 -16.00 -14.66
C ILE A 314 3.47 -16.12 -14.86
N GLY A 315 2.89 -15.21 -15.63
CA GLY A 315 1.47 -15.17 -15.94
C GLY A 315 0.70 -14.07 -15.17
N PRO A 316 -0.60 -13.89 -15.50
CA PRO A 316 -1.41 -12.80 -15.00
C PRO A 316 -1.80 -12.98 -13.52
N TYR A 317 -2.18 -11.89 -12.89
CA TYR A 317 -2.85 -11.92 -11.60
C TYR A 317 -4.22 -12.63 -11.70
N ALA A 318 -4.58 -13.40 -10.68
CA ALA A 318 -5.92 -14.02 -10.62
C ALA A 318 -7.04 -12.96 -10.59
N ARG A 319 -6.75 -11.82 -9.99
CA ARG A 319 -7.64 -10.64 -9.95
C ARG A 319 -6.76 -9.39 -9.93
N ALA A 320 -6.43 -8.88 -11.11
CA ALA A 320 -5.66 -7.66 -11.26
C ALA A 320 -6.50 -6.42 -10.88
N PHE A 321 -5.79 -5.35 -10.52
CA PHE A 321 -6.41 -4.04 -10.38
C PHE A 321 -6.92 -3.55 -11.75
N GLY A 322 -8.20 -3.26 -11.82
CA GLY A 322 -8.90 -2.86 -13.06
C GLY A 322 -9.52 -1.45 -12.97
N GLY A 323 -8.96 -0.58 -12.13
CA GLY A 323 -9.46 0.76 -11.88
C GLY A 323 -9.84 1.00 -10.42
N PRO A 324 -10.22 2.24 -10.07
CA PRO A 324 -10.67 2.58 -8.73
C PRO A 324 -11.78 1.62 -8.26
N PRO A 325 -11.71 1.13 -7.00
CA PRO A 325 -12.67 0.16 -6.52
C PRO A 325 -14.08 0.78 -6.50
N VAL A 326 -15.01 0.07 -7.10
CA VAL A 326 -16.44 0.42 -7.08
C VAL A 326 -17.21 -0.73 -6.43
N ARG A 327 -18.32 -0.41 -5.76
CA ARG A 327 -19.19 -1.44 -5.21
C ARG A 327 -19.79 -2.25 -6.36
N GLN A 328 -19.51 -3.54 -6.39
CA GLN A 328 -20.12 -4.46 -7.35
C GLN A 328 -21.65 -4.46 -7.14
N PRO A 329 -22.47 -4.38 -8.21
CA PRO A 329 -23.90 -4.57 -8.06
C PRO A 329 -24.15 -5.97 -7.49
N LYS A 330 -25.05 -6.07 -6.51
CA LYS A 330 -25.47 -7.39 -6.00
C LYS A 330 -25.97 -8.20 -7.20
N THR A 331 -25.31 -9.29 -7.53
CA THR A 331 -25.84 -10.22 -8.52
C THR A 331 -27.22 -10.66 -8.04
N ARG A 332 -28.27 -10.28 -8.77
CA ARG A 332 -29.58 -10.86 -8.54
C ARG A 332 -29.41 -12.36 -8.74
N LYS A 333 -29.57 -13.15 -7.67
CA LYS A 333 -29.79 -14.58 -7.84
C LYS A 333 -30.98 -14.70 -8.79
N LYS A 334 -30.73 -15.23 -9.99
CA LYS A 334 -31.84 -15.70 -10.84
C LYS A 334 -32.52 -16.79 -10.03
N GLY A 335 -33.74 -16.50 -9.57
CA GLY A 335 -34.66 -17.48 -9.03
C GLY A 335 -35.14 -18.42 -10.13
#